data_c6245017986a58339231c1bcadf0b5ad
#
_entry.id   c6245017986a58339231c1bcadf0b5ad
#
_cell.length_a   1.000
_cell.length_b   1.000
_cell.length_c   1.000
_cell.angle_alpha   90.00
_cell.angle_beta   90.00
_cell.angle_gamma   90.00
#
_symmetry.space_group_name_H-M   'P 1'
#
loop_
_entity.id
_entity.type
_entity.pdbx_description
1 polymer ?
#
loop_
_entity_poly.entity_id
_entity_poly.type
_entity_poly.pdbx_seq_one_letter_code
_entity_poly.pdbx_strand_id
1 'polypeptide(L)'
;QPPATDRRRTQTPAVMKREAITPCGEHTAAVSGSGRSVGRRGAVAPGSAWALVTGAGSGIGRCYALRLAALGYNLVLAGNRREPLETVCGEILAAGAGPDGGVRKAASPAAGFRPEVRIVEIDLARIEAAAELWEAVRREGAAIDVLVNNAGIFSFRDILQTPAERIERIILLHDLTNTQLCRMAAADMVRRGCRGHILNMSSYSLWMPFPGLALYSASKAYLRSFSVAFAKE
;
A
#
# COMPACT_ATOMS: atom_id res chain seq x y z
N GLN A 1 16.15 51.01 24.65
CA GLN A 1 16.21 49.60 24.24
C GLN A 1 15.67 49.49 22.80
N PRO A 2 16.42 48.94 21.83
CA PRO A 2 15.93 48.68 20.47
C PRO A 2 15.16 47.35 20.40
N PRO A 3 14.21 47.19 19.45
CA PRO A 3 13.40 46.01 19.31
C PRO A 3 14.15 44.82 18.72
N ALA A 4 13.80 43.62 19.17
CA ALA A 4 14.36 42.33 18.75
C ALA A 4 14.05 42.03 17.28
N THR A 5 15.07 41.78 16.48
CA THR A 5 14.96 41.36 15.10
C THR A 5 14.55 39.87 15.04
N ASP A 6 13.35 39.61 14.51
CA ASP A 6 12.83 38.30 14.14
C ASP A 6 13.70 37.71 12.99
N ARG A 7 14.59 36.78 13.31
CA ARG A 7 15.31 35.98 12.32
C ARG A 7 14.47 34.76 11.97
N ARG A 8 13.54 34.89 11.03
CA ARG A 8 12.97 33.75 10.33
C ARG A 8 14.11 33.07 9.53
N ARG A 9 14.55 31.93 10.04
CA ARG A 9 15.37 31.00 9.26
C ARG A 9 14.54 30.47 8.11
N THR A 10 14.84 30.93 6.91
CA THR A 10 14.43 30.28 5.66
C THR A 10 15.12 28.92 5.60
N GLN A 11 14.41 27.87 5.93
CA GLN A 11 14.86 26.50 5.66
C GLN A 11 14.80 26.30 4.15
N THR A 12 15.96 26.14 3.55
CA THR A 12 16.12 25.69 2.17
C THR A 12 15.46 24.30 2.05
N PRO A 13 14.58 24.06 1.07
CA PRO A 13 13.99 22.73 0.90
C PRO A 13 15.10 21.72 0.62
N ALA A 14 15.14 20.66 1.42
CA ALA A 14 16.05 19.55 1.22
C ALA A 14 15.82 18.96 -0.19
N VAL A 15 16.88 18.89 -0.96
CA VAL A 15 16.88 18.25 -2.29
C VAL A 15 16.42 16.80 -2.10
N MET A 16 15.22 16.50 -2.57
CA MET A 16 14.67 15.14 -2.58
C MET A 16 15.63 14.24 -3.35
N LYS A 17 16.22 13.26 -2.68
CA LYS A 17 16.84 12.14 -3.36
C LYS A 17 15.75 11.46 -4.18
N ARG A 18 15.94 11.39 -5.49
CA ARG A 18 15.07 10.67 -6.41
C ARG A 18 15.12 9.18 -6.03
N GLU A 19 14.14 8.72 -5.26
CA GLU A 19 13.96 7.30 -5.03
C GLU A 19 13.42 6.70 -6.35
N ALA A 20 14.28 5.91 -7.00
CA ALA A 20 13.92 5.24 -8.24
C ALA A 20 13.07 4.01 -7.92
N ILE A 21 11.89 3.92 -8.54
CA ILE A 21 11.16 2.66 -8.63
C ILE A 21 11.96 1.74 -9.52
N THR A 22 12.34 0.58 -9.00
CA THR A 22 13.08 -0.41 -9.78
C THR A 22 12.13 -1.53 -10.17
N PRO A 23 11.97 -1.84 -11.47
CA PRO A 23 11.28 -3.07 -11.88
C PRO A 23 12.07 -4.28 -11.37
N CYS A 24 11.39 -5.27 -10.87
CA CYS A 24 11.99 -6.51 -10.45
C CYS A 24 12.05 -7.45 -11.67
N GLY A 25 13.23 -7.59 -12.25
CA GLY A 25 13.48 -8.40 -13.46
C GLY A 25 13.42 -7.60 -14.76
N GLU A 26 14.47 -7.73 -15.58
CA GLU A 26 14.56 -7.12 -16.90
C GLU A 26 13.59 -7.81 -17.87
N HIS A 27 12.46 -7.20 -18.13
CA HIS A 27 11.66 -7.53 -19.34
C HIS A 27 10.97 -6.26 -19.87
N THR A 28 11.51 -5.74 -20.98
CA THR A 28 10.85 -4.74 -21.83
C THR A 28 9.70 -5.41 -22.57
N ALA A 29 8.45 -5.17 -22.15
CA ALA A 29 7.28 -5.52 -22.94
C ALA A 29 6.67 -4.24 -23.52
N ALA A 30 6.51 -4.22 -24.82
CA ALA A 30 5.87 -3.13 -25.56
C ALA A 30 4.39 -2.99 -25.15
N VAL A 31 3.98 -1.78 -24.78
CA VAL A 31 2.60 -1.44 -24.45
C VAL A 31 1.80 -1.32 -25.74
N SER A 32 0.98 -2.33 -26.08
CA SER A 32 -0.08 -2.21 -27.06
C SER A 32 -1.39 -1.90 -26.33
N GLY A 33 -1.93 -0.69 -26.54
CA GLY A 33 -3.22 -0.30 -26.01
C GLY A 33 -4.37 -1.08 -26.66
N SER A 34 -5.17 -1.81 -25.87
CA SER A 34 -6.44 -2.37 -26.29
C SER A 34 -7.54 -2.03 -25.29
N GLY A 35 -8.67 -1.56 -25.81
CA GLY A 35 -9.82 -1.10 -25.04
C GLY A 35 -10.40 -2.17 -24.09
N ARG A 36 -10.74 -1.76 -22.88
CA ARG A 36 -11.35 -2.61 -21.85
C ARG A 36 -12.81 -2.92 -22.19
N SER A 37 -13.13 -4.20 -22.35
CA SER A 37 -14.52 -4.66 -22.40
C SER A 37 -15.08 -4.78 -20.98
N VAL A 38 -16.24 -4.15 -20.74
CA VAL A 38 -17.00 -4.27 -19.49
C VAL A 38 -17.73 -5.62 -19.48
N GLY A 39 -17.14 -6.63 -18.90
CA GLY A 39 -17.70 -7.98 -18.75
C GLY A 39 -18.16 -8.28 -17.32
N ARG A 40 -19.22 -9.08 -17.19
CA ARG A 40 -19.87 -9.60 -15.98
C ARG A 40 -18.89 -9.98 -14.86
N ARG A 41 -19.40 -10.09 -13.59
CA ARG A 41 -18.72 -10.64 -12.41
C ARG A 41 -17.85 -11.86 -12.80
N GLY A 42 -16.62 -11.63 -13.20
CA GLY A 42 -15.70 -12.61 -13.73
C GLY A 42 -14.29 -12.28 -13.26
N ALA A 43 -13.45 -13.29 -13.21
CA ALA A 43 -12.04 -13.16 -12.91
C ALA A 43 -11.42 -12.01 -13.72
N VAL A 44 -10.56 -11.22 -13.08
CA VAL A 44 -9.75 -10.19 -13.72
C VAL A 44 -8.93 -10.87 -14.83
N ALA A 45 -8.94 -10.33 -16.04
CA ALA A 45 -8.04 -10.85 -17.07
C ALA A 45 -6.59 -10.69 -16.60
N PRO A 46 -5.80 -11.78 -16.58
CA PRO A 46 -4.44 -11.73 -16.04
C PRO A 46 -3.62 -10.59 -16.69
N GLY A 47 -2.94 -9.80 -15.85
CA GLY A 47 -2.10 -8.68 -16.28
C GLY A 47 -2.84 -7.39 -16.64
N SER A 48 -4.17 -7.36 -16.61
CA SER A 48 -4.94 -6.14 -16.95
C SER A 48 -5.16 -5.20 -15.75
N ALA A 49 -4.96 -5.67 -14.52
CA ALA A 49 -5.25 -4.92 -13.31
C ALA A 49 -4.05 -4.89 -12.35
N TRP A 50 -3.98 -3.83 -11.55
CA TRP A 50 -2.92 -3.59 -10.60
C TRP A 50 -3.42 -3.59 -9.16
N ALA A 51 -2.62 -4.13 -8.26
CA ALA A 51 -2.85 -4.05 -6.83
C ALA A 51 -1.67 -3.37 -6.13
N LEU A 52 -1.97 -2.39 -5.28
CA LEU A 52 -1.01 -1.77 -4.37
C LEU A 52 -1.18 -2.36 -2.99
N VAL A 53 -0.10 -2.90 -2.43
CA VAL A 53 -0.08 -3.46 -1.07
C VAL A 53 0.95 -2.72 -0.25
N THR A 54 0.51 -2.04 0.82
CA THR A 54 1.40 -1.39 1.78
C THR A 54 1.81 -2.37 2.89
N GLY A 55 3.06 -2.26 3.37
CA GLY A 55 3.62 -3.23 4.32
C GLY A 55 3.75 -4.64 3.72
N ALA A 56 4.04 -4.71 2.42
CA ALA A 56 4.05 -5.97 1.66
C ALA A 56 5.21 -6.90 1.99
N GLY A 57 6.26 -6.42 2.67
CA GLY A 57 7.48 -7.20 2.90
C GLY A 57 7.36 -8.35 3.91
N SER A 58 6.28 -8.45 4.66
CA SER A 58 6.13 -9.50 5.68
C SER A 58 4.68 -9.76 6.08
N GLY A 59 4.46 -10.82 6.86
CA GLY A 59 3.19 -11.09 7.54
C GLY A 59 1.98 -11.10 6.62
N ILE A 60 0.94 -10.40 7.02
CA ILE A 60 -0.35 -10.33 6.33
C ILE A 60 -0.19 -9.66 4.96
N GLY A 61 0.60 -8.58 4.86
CA GLY A 61 0.84 -7.87 3.59
C GLY A 61 1.50 -8.78 2.55
N ARG A 62 2.51 -9.57 2.95
CA ARG A 62 3.12 -10.58 2.08
C ARG A 62 2.08 -11.61 1.60
N CYS A 63 1.22 -12.10 2.50
CA CYS A 63 0.17 -13.06 2.12
C CYS A 63 -0.81 -12.46 1.09
N TYR A 64 -1.21 -11.19 1.25
CA TYR A 64 -2.05 -10.49 0.27
C TYR A 64 -1.33 -10.34 -1.07
N ALA A 65 -0.06 -9.93 -1.07
CA ALA A 65 0.72 -9.78 -2.30
C ALA A 65 0.78 -11.08 -3.10
N LEU A 66 1.17 -12.19 -2.45
CA LEU A 66 1.21 -13.52 -3.08
C LEU A 66 -0.16 -13.95 -3.60
N ARG A 67 -1.22 -13.71 -2.82
CA ARG A 67 -2.57 -14.09 -3.23
C ARG A 67 -3.07 -13.28 -4.42
N LEU A 68 -2.84 -11.97 -4.45
CA LEU A 68 -3.24 -11.10 -5.55
C LEU A 68 -2.47 -11.44 -6.83
N ALA A 69 -1.17 -11.73 -6.73
CA ALA A 69 -0.38 -12.25 -7.85
C ALA A 69 -0.99 -13.55 -8.42
N ALA A 70 -1.35 -14.50 -7.55
CA ALA A 70 -2.00 -15.75 -7.96
C ALA A 70 -3.40 -15.54 -8.57
N LEU A 71 -4.07 -14.41 -8.29
CA LEU A 71 -5.33 -14.01 -8.90
C LEU A 71 -5.16 -13.26 -10.23
N GLY A 72 -3.93 -13.06 -10.71
CA GLY A 72 -3.64 -12.45 -11.99
C GLY A 72 -3.43 -10.93 -11.94
N TYR A 73 -3.21 -10.33 -10.76
CA TYR A 73 -2.87 -8.92 -10.63
C TYR A 73 -1.39 -8.67 -10.80
N ASN A 74 -1.04 -7.57 -11.46
CA ASN A 74 0.26 -6.94 -11.31
C ASN A 74 0.35 -6.24 -9.95
N LEU A 75 1.54 -6.13 -9.38
CA LEU A 75 1.73 -5.70 -8.00
C LEU A 75 2.61 -4.45 -7.88
N VAL A 76 2.19 -3.53 -6.99
CA VAL A 76 3.08 -2.54 -6.39
C VAL A 76 3.24 -2.91 -4.92
N LEU A 77 4.46 -3.26 -4.52
CA LEU A 77 4.82 -3.62 -3.15
C LEU A 77 5.46 -2.41 -2.48
N ALA A 78 4.80 -1.85 -1.47
CA ALA A 78 5.30 -0.69 -0.73
C ALA A 78 5.65 -1.05 0.72
N GLY A 79 6.74 -0.50 1.24
CA GLY A 79 7.19 -0.70 2.61
C GLY A 79 8.47 0.05 2.91
N ASN A 80 8.87 0.08 4.19
CA ASN A 80 9.99 0.89 4.68
C ASN A 80 11.36 0.19 4.64
N ARG A 81 11.45 -1.01 4.10
CA ARG A 81 12.70 -1.76 3.90
C ARG A 81 12.66 -2.50 2.58
N ARG A 82 13.67 -2.31 1.79
CA ARG A 82 13.77 -2.85 0.43
C ARG A 82 13.94 -4.36 0.40
N GLU A 83 14.85 -4.91 1.19
CA GLU A 83 15.18 -6.33 1.20
C GLU A 83 13.97 -7.27 1.38
N PRO A 84 13.07 -7.06 2.38
CA PRO A 84 11.87 -7.88 2.49
C PRO A 84 10.92 -7.77 1.30
N LEU A 85 10.85 -6.61 0.63
CA LEU A 85 10.03 -6.42 -0.56
C LEU A 85 10.61 -7.18 -1.76
N GLU A 86 11.94 -7.17 -1.92
CA GLU A 86 12.65 -7.94 -2.95
C GLU A 86 12.48 -9.44 -2.74
N THR A 87 12.52 -9.91 -1.49
CA THR A 87 12.23 -11.31 -1.15
C THR A 87 10.83 -11.71 -1.62
N VAL A 88 9.80 -10.92 -1.29
CA VAL A 88 8.42 -11.20 -1.71
C VAL A 88 8.27 -11.11 -3.23
N CYS A 89 8.94 -10.18 -3.88
CA CYS A 89 8.97 -10.08 -5.34
C CYS A 89 9.54 -11.37 -5.95
N GLY A 90 10.69 -11.86 -5.45
CA GLY A 90 11.29 -13.12 -5.90
C GLY A 90 10.34 -14.32 -5.73
N GLU A 91 9.62 -14.41 -4.62
CA GLU A 91 8.62 -15.46 -4.38
C GLU A 91 7.47 -15.41 -5.38
N ILE A 92 6.95 -14.20 -5.69
CA ILE A 92 5.88 -13.99 -6.67
C ILE A 92 6.33 -14.46 -8.06
N LEU A 93 7.54 -14.05 -8.48
CA LEU A 93 8.07 -14.39 -9.79
C LEU A 93 8.40 -15.87 -9.91
N ALA A 94 8.90 -16.51 -8.85
CA ALA A 94 9.16 -17.94 -8.80
C ALA A 94 7.87 -18.77 -8.86
N ALA A 95 6.81 -18.35 -8.17
CA ALA A 95 5.50 -19.03 -8.18
C ALA A 95 4.83 -18.98 -9.57
N GLY A 96 5.08 -17.94 -10.36
CA GLY A 96 4.62 -17.83 -11.75
C GLY A 96 5.38 -18.71 -12.75
N ALA A 97 6.50 -19.34 -12.34
CA ALA A 97 7.42 -20.05 -13.23
C ALA A 97 7.26 -21.58 -13.25
N GLY A 98 6.44 -22.19 -12.36
CA GLY A 98 6.40 -23.65 -12.25
C GLY A 98 5.14 -24.26 -11.66
N PRO A 99 4.87 -25.55 -11.96
CA PRO A 99 3.68 -26.27 -11.51
C PRO A 99 3.70 -26.70 -10.02
N ASP A 100 4.79 -26.53 -9.28
CA ASP A 100 5.00 -27.15 -7.95
C ASP A 100 5.23 -26.18 -6.78
N GLY A 101 4.91 -24.92 -6.92
CA GLY A 101 4.99 -23.96 -5.79
C GLY A 101 3.95 -24.30 -4.70
N GLY A 102 4.42 -24.83 -3.56
CA GLY A 102 3.66 -25.39 -2.45
C GLY A 102 2.70 -24.46 -1.68
N VAL A 103 2.07 -23.51 -2.33
CA VAL A 103 0.91 -22.78 -1.84
C VAL A 103 -0.34 -23.49 -2.35
N ARG A 104 -1.15 -24.03 -1.44
CA ARG A 104 -2.37 -24.77 -1.73
C ARG A 104 -3.12 -24.15 -2.90
N LYS A 105 -3.49 -25.00 -3.89
CA LYS A 105 -4.35 -24.74 -5.05
C LYS A 105 -5.54 -23.83 -4.70
N ALA A 106 -5.39 -22.55 -4.82
CA ALA A 106 -6.48 -21.63 -4.92
C ALA A 106 -6.30 -20.93 -6.27
N ALA A 107 -7.07 -21.36 -7.27
CA ALA A 107 -7.10 -20.87 -8.64
C ALA A 107 -5.70 -20.62 -9.21
N SER A 108 -5.18 -21.58 -9.97
CA SER A 108 -3.95 -21.36 -10.75
C SER A 108 -4.11 -20.08 -11.57
N PRO A 109 -3.11 -19.20 -11.61
CA PRO A 109 -3.08 -18.15 -12.62
C PRO A 109 -3.28 -18.80 -13.97
N ALA A 110 -3.94 -18.11 -14.89
CA ALA A 110 -4.06 -18.59 -16.26
C ALA A 110 -2.67 -19.03 -16.74
N ALA A 111 -2.56 -20.25 -17.26
CA ALA A 111 -1.29 -20.86 -17.59
C ALA A 111 -0.43 -19.89 -18.40
N GLY A 112 0.77 -19.56 -17.89
CA GLY A 112 1.73 -18.65 -18.54
C GLY A 112 1.66 -17.17 -18.14
N PHE A 113 0.78 -16.75 -17.23
CA PHE A 113 0.79 -15.37 -16.72
C PHE A 113 1.96 -15.15 -15.75
N ARG A 114 2.77 -14.15 -16.04
CA ARG A 114 3.79 -13.62 -15.12
C ARG A 114 3.39 -12.22 -14.67
N PRO A 115 3.15 -11.99 -13.37
CA PRO A 115 2.82 -10.66 -12.88
C PRO A 115 4.02 -9.70 -13.04
N GLU A 116 3.74 -8.47 -13.44
CA GLU A 116 4.68 -7.37 -13.27
C GLU A 116 4.68 -6.97 -11.79
N VAL A 117 5.86 -6.83 -11.19
CA VAL A 117 6.01 -6.45 -9.79
C VAL A 117 6.92 -5.24 -9.69
N ARG A 118 6.45 -4.20 -9.02
CA ARG A 118 7.18 -2.95 -8.74
C ARG A 118 7.37 -2.79 -7.25
N ILE A 119 8.53 -2.29 -6.84
CA ILE A 119 8.89 -2.09 -5.44
C ILE A 119 9.03 -0.60 -5.18
N VAL A 120 8.35 -0.12 -4.13
CA VAL A 120 8.47 1.25 -3.62
C VAL A 120 8.94 1.17 -2.17
N GLU A 121 10.20 1.51 -1.93
CA GLU A 121 10.71 1.68 -0.57
C GLU A 121 10.32 3.05 -0.04
N ILE A 122 9.48 3.09 0.99
CA ILE A 122 8.96 4.32 1.55
C ILE A 122 8.54 4.16 3.02
N ASP A 123 8.92 5.11 3.87
CA ASP A 123 8.37 5.22 5.22
C ASP A 123 7.04 5.96 5.17
N LEU A 124 5.96 5.22 5.38
CA LEU A 124 4.59 5.72 5.33
C LEU A 124 4.15 6.48 6.59
N ALA A 125 5.00 6.55 7.63
CA ALA A 125 4.74 7.32 8.85
C ALA A 125 5.25 8.77 8.74
N ARG A 126 5.06 9.42 7.58
CA ARG A 126 5.40 10.83 7.29
C ARG A 126 4.20 11.53 6.64
N ILE A 127 4.10 12.84 6.77
CA ILE A 127 2.96 13.63 6.28
C ILE A 127 2.79 13.50 4.76
N GLU A 128 3.88 13.58 4.01
CA GLU A 128 3.87 13.60 2.54
C GLU A 128 3.86 12.20 1.92
N ALA A 129 4.02 11.15 2.73
CA ALA A 129 4.30 9.80 2.24
C ALA A 129 3.19 9.23 1.34
N ALA A 130 1.93 9.52 1.62
CA ALA A 130 0.82 9.08 0.77
C ALA A 130 0.90 9.71 -0.63
N ALA A 131 1.22 11.00 -0.70
CA ALA A 131 1.34 11.71 -1.97
C ALA A 131 2.56 11.21 -2.76
N GLU A 132 3.70 11.02 -2.10
CA GLU A 132 4.92 10.48 -2.70
C GLU A 132 4.69 9.07 -3.27
N LEU A 133 4.08 8.18 -2.48
CA LEU A 133 3.75 6.83 -2.94
C LEU A 133 2.81 6.86 -4.15
N TRP A 134 1.76 7.68 -4.07
CA TRP A 134 0.77 7.76 -5.16
C TRP A 134 1.37 8.33 -6.44
N GLU A 135 2.23 9.33 -6.33
CA GLU A 135 2.95 9.89 -7.48
C GLU A 135 3.92 8.87 -8.10
N ALA A 136 4.62 8.10 -7.26
CA ALA A 136 5.47 7.01 -7.71
C ALA A 136 4.66 5.97 -8.51
N VAL A 137 3.51 5.53 -8.00
CA VAL A 137 2.60 4.59 -8.66
C VAL A 137 2.12 5.14 -10.02
N ARG A 138 1.74 6.42 -10.07
CA ARG A 138 1.25 7.06 -11.31
C ARG A 138 2.34 7.24 -12.37
N ARG A 139 3.53 7.63 -11.95
CA ARG A 139 4.68 7.83 -12.86
C ARG A 139 4.99 6.57 -13.66
N GLU A 140 4.85 5.43 -13.03
CA GLU A 140 5.05 4.13 -13.67
C GLU A 140 3.83 3.64 -14.47
N GLY A 141 2.74 4.42 -14.52
CA GLY A 141 1.55 4.05 -15.27
C GLY A 141 0.72 2.92 -14.66
N ALA A 142 0.92 2.59 -13.38
CA ALA A 142 0.12 1.58 -12.68
C ALA A 142 -1.27 2.15 -12.32
N ALA A 143 -2.31 1.65 -12.98
CA ALA A 143 -3.70 2.02 -12.71
C ALA A 143 -4.25 1.10 -11.61
N ILE A 144 -4.25 1.54 -10.35
CA ILE A 144 -4.59 0.70 -9.21
C ILE A 144 -6.08 0.36 -9.20
N ASP A 145 -6.38 -0.95 -9.23
CA ASP A 145 -7.72 -1.50 -9.11
C ASP A 145 -7.99 -2.10 -7.72
N VAL A 146 -6.92 -2.46 -7.00
CA VAL A 146 -6.99 -2.92 -5.61
C VAL A 146 -5.97 -2.20 -4.75
N LEU A 147 -6.43 -1.57 -3.68
CA LEU A 147 -5.56 -0.99 -2.65
C LEU A 147 -5.69 -1.82 -1.36
N VAL A 148 -4.56 -2.30 -0.84
CA VAL A 148 -4.47 -2.96 0.47
C VAL A 148 -3.64 -2.09 1.40
N ASN A 149 -4.31 -1.31 2.25
CA ASN A 149 -3.71 -0.55 3.34
C ASN A 149 -3.45 -1.48 4.52
N ASN A 150 -2.27 -2.13 4.51
CA ASN A 150 -1.87 -3.09 5.53
C ASN A 150 -0.71 -2.59 6.40
N ALA A 151 0.13 -1.67 5.90
CA ALA A 151 1.21 -1.11 6.70
C ALA A 151 0.70 -0.60 8.05
N GLY A 152 1.40 -0.94 9.12
CA GLY A 152 1.00 -0.55 10.46
C GLY A 152 2.10 -0.74 11.48
N ILE A 153 2.03 0.02 12.56
CA ILE A 153 2.92 -0.04 13.70
C ILE A 153 2.14 -0.59 14.90
N PHE A 154 2.44 -1.82 15.32
CA PHE A 154 1.89 -2.33 16.56
C PHE A 154 2.51 -1.63 17.76
N SER A 155 1.69 -1.22 18.72
CA SER A 155 2.13 -0.61 19.96
C SER A 155 1.34 -1.19 21.14
N PHE A 156 2.07 -1.83 22.05
CA PHE A 156 1.57 -2.26 23.34
C PHE A 156 2.41 -1.56 24.41
N ARG A 157 1.94 -0.39 24.85
CA ARG A 157 2.63 0.45 25.83
C ARG A 157 1.65 1.41 26.49
N ASP A 158 1.84 1.68 27.77
CA ASP A 158 1.11 2.73 28.49
C ASP A 158 1.31 4.08 27.81
N ILE A 159 0.24 4.84 27.67
CA ILE A 159 0.27 6.12 26.94
C ILE A 159 1.19 7.15 27.61
N LEU A 160 1.28 7.14 28.93
CA LEU A 160 2.16 8.04 29.68
C LEU A 160 3.66 7.74 29.46
N GLN A 161 3.97 6.51 29.04
CA GLN A 161 5.32 6.06 28.75
C GLN A 161 5.62 6.05 27.23
N THR A 162 4.64 6.38 26.39
CA THR A 162 4.82 6.37 24.94
C THR A 162 5.46 7.70 24.50
N PRO A 163 6.63 7.69 23.84
CA PRO A 163 7.24 8.89 23.31
C PRO A 163 6.32 9.61 22.32
N ALA A 164 6.31 10.94 22.34
CA ALA A 164 5.49 11.77 21.44
C ALA A 164 5.69 11.40 19.96
N GLU A 165 6.94 11.22 19.55
CA GLU A 165 7.28 10.79 18.18
C GLU A 165 6.60 9.45 17.80
N ARG A 166 6.53 8.52 18.73
CA ARG A 166 5.85 7.23 18.49
C ARG A 166 4.35 7.41 18.31
N ILE A 167 3.73 8.32 19.07
CA ILE A 167 2.31 8.68 18.95
C ILE A 167 2.07 9.27 17.56
N GLU A 168 2.86 10.26 17.17
CA GLU A 168 2.77 10.91 15.85
C GLU A 168 2.88 9.89 14.71
N ARG A 169 3.89 9.03 14.74
CA ARG A 169 4.12 8.02 13.70
C ARG A 169 2.96 7.05 13.55
N ILE A 170 2.31 6.65 14.66
CA ILE A 170 1.15 5.76 14.60
C ILE A 170 -0.03 6.47 13.96
N ILE A 171 -0.32 7.72 14.35
CA ILE A 171 -1.42 8.51 13.79
C ILE A 171 -1.17 8.82 12.31
N LEU A 172 0.05 9.24 11.97
CA LEU A 172 0.43 9.50 10.58
C LEU A 172 0.21 8.27 9.69
N LEU A 173 0.69 7.11 10.13
CA LEU A 173 0.61 5.89 9.33
C LEU A 173 -0.82 5.33 9.29
N HIS A 174 -1.46 5.15 10.45
CA HIS A 174 -2.73 4.44 10.52
C HIS A 174 -3.91 5.30 10.04
N ASP A 175 -3.91 6.59 10.38
CA ASP A 175 -5.06 7.45 10.14
C ASP A 175 -4.85 8.32 8.90
N LEU A 176 -3.83 9.18 8.90
CA LEU A 176 -3.63 10.15 7.83
C LEU A 176 -3.27 9.48 6.49
N THR A 177 -2.21 8.68 6.46
CA THR A 177 -1.72 8.05 5.23
C THR A 177 -2.76 7.12 4.61
N ASN A 178 -3.41 6.28 5.43
CA ASN A 178 -4.45 5.38 4.92
C ASN A 178 -5.65 6.16 4.37
N THR A 179 -6.09 7.23 5.05
CA THR A 179 -7.18 8.08 4.56
C THR A 179 -6.84 8.75 3.23
N GLN A 180 -5.63 9.30 3.11
CA GLN A 180 -5.17 9.94 1.89
C GLN A 180 -5.05 8.94 0.73
N LEU A 181 -4.49 7.75 0.96
CA LEU A 181 -4.40 6.70 -0.06
C LEU A 181 -5.80 6.22 -0.50
N CYS A 182 -6.75 6.05 0.44
CA CYS A 182 -8.13 5.72 0.10
C CYS A 182 -8.74 6.77 -0.83
N ARG A 183 -8.61 8.07 -0.47
CA ARG A 183 -9.13 9.19 -1.26
C ARG A 183 -8.53 9.22 -2.67
N MET A 184 -7.20 9.07 -2.78
CA MET A 184 -6.52 9.11 -4.09
C MET A 184 -6.88 7.91 -4.95
N ALA A 185 -6.93 6.71 -4.37
CA ALA A 185 -7.31 5.50 -5.08
C ALA A 185 -8.76 5.54 -5.56
N ALA A 186 -9.70 5.94 -4.69
CA ALA A 186 -11.11 6.05 -5.07
C ALA A 186 -11.32 7.11 -6.16
N ALA A 187 -10.71 8.29 -6.04
CA ALA A 187 -10.80 9.34 -7.06
C ALA A 187 -10.25 8.86 -8.43
N ASP A 188 -9.17 8.10 -8.43
CA ASP A 188 -8.62 7.52 -9.68
C ASP A 188 -9.54 6.42 -10.25
N MET A 189 -10.07 5.54 -9.40
CA MET A 189 -11.02 4.49 -9.81
C MET A 189 -12.29 5.09 -10.41
N VAL A 190 -12.88 6.12 -9.76
CA VAL A 190 -14.06 6.84 -10.26
C VAL A 190 -13.77 7.51 -11.60
N ARG A 191 -12.65 8.24 -11.71
CA ARG A 191 -12.23 8.91 -12.96
C ARG A 191 -12.06 7.93 -14.11
N ARG A 192 -11.58 6.70 -13.84
CA ARG A 192 -11.42 5.63 -14.85
C ARG A 192 -12.70 4.84 -15.12
N GLY A 193 -13.79 5.09 -14.39
CA GLY A 193 -15.01 4.27 -14.45
C GLY A 193 -14.80 2.81 -14.04
N CYS A 194 -13.81 2.54 -13.19
CA CYS A 194 -13.41 1.20 -12.77
C CYS A 194 -14.07 0.85 -11.43
N ARG A 195 -14.56 -0.39 -11.31
CA ARG A 195 -14.99 -0.95 -10.03
C ARG A 195 -13.78 -1.56 -9.31
N GLY A 196 -13.10 -0.75 -8.51
CA GLY A 196 -11.97 -1.19 -7.71
C GLY A 196 -12.36 -1.62 -6.29
N HIS A 197 -11.34 -2.05 -5.54
CA HIS A 197 -11.48 -2.47 -4.16
C HIS A 197 -10.46 -1.77 -3.26
N ILE A 198 -10.90 -1.32 -2.10
CA ILE A 198 -10.03 -0.76 -1.05
C ILE A 198 -10.20 -1.60 0.20
N LEU A 199 -9.11 -2.17 0.70
CA LEU A 199 -9.04 -2.94 1.93
C LEU A 199 -8.20 -2.20 2.95
N ASN A 200 -8.79 -1.88 4.09
CA ASN A 200 -8.09 -1.28 5.23
C ASN A 200 -7.92 -2.31 6.34
N MET A 201 -6.67 -2.55 6.77
CA MET A 201 -6.36 -3.52 7.81
C MET A 201 -6.66 -2.92 9.20
N SER A 202 -7.82 -3.26 9.74
CA SER A 202 -8.20 -2.93 11.11
C SER A 202 -7.64 -3.96 12.10
N SER A 203 -8.20 -4.09 13.29
CA SER A 203 -7.77 -5.05 14.31
C SER A 203 -8.93 -5.44 15.20
N TYR A 204 -8.89 -6.64 15.75
CA TYR A 204 -9.83 -7.06 16.78
C TYR A 204 -9.72 -6.25 18.09
N SER A 205 -8.55 -5.63 18.32
CA SER A 205 -8.30 -4.79 19.51
C SER A 205 -9.26 -3.61 19.67
N LEU A 206 -9.92 -3.17 18.59
CA LEU A 206 -10.92 -2.10 18.66
C LEU A 206 -12.14 -2.45 19.51
N TRP A 207 -12.42 -3.77 19.71
CA TRP A 207 -13.52 -4.28 20.52
C TRP A 207 -13.10 -4.61 21.96
N MET A 208 -11.79 -4.64 22.22
CA MET A 208 -11.22 -5.02 23.50
C MET A 208 -10.22 -3.93 23.94
N PRO A 209 -10.68 -2.87 24.60
CA PRO A 209 -9.78 -1.84 25.12
C PRO A 209 -9.00 -2.41 26.31
N PHE A 210 -7.71 -2.65 26.12
CA PHE A 210 -6.78 -3.07 27.16
C PHE A 210 -5.84 -1.94 27.54
N PRO A 211 -5.41 -1.86 28.82
CA PRO A 211 -4.27 -1.03 29.21
C PRO A 211 -3.06 -1.34 28.29
N GLY A 212 -2.40 -0.29 27.83
CA GLY A 212 -1.28 -0.41 26.88
C GLY A 212 -1.69 -0.48 25.40
N LEU A 213 -2.97 -0.65 25.06
CA LEU A 213 -3.48 -0.63 23.69
C LEU A 213 -4.24 0.65 23.33
N ALA A 214 -4.33 1.64 24.23
CA ALA A 214 -5.17 2.82 24.03
C ALA A 214 -4.98 3.47 22.66
N LEU A 215 -3.75 3.82 22.31
CA LEU A 215 -3.44 4.47 21.02
C LEU A 215 -3.68 3.54 19.82
N TYR A 216 -3.21 2.29 19.90
CA TYR A 216 -3.35 1.33 18.80
C TYR A 216 -4.82 1.00 18.54
N SER A 217 -5.59 0.69 19.58
CA SER A 217 -7.02 0.37 19.42
C SER A 217 -7.83 1.57 18.91
N ALA A 218 -7.51 2.79 19.38
CA ALA A 218 -8.14 4.02 18.88
C ALA A 218 -7.90 4.22 17.38
N SER A 219 -6.66 4.06 16.92
CA SER A 219 -6.33 4.20 15.48
C SER A 219 -7.04 3.13 14.63
N LYS A 220 -7.19 1.91 15.14
CA LYS A 220 -7.90 0.85 14.42
C LYS A 220 -9.43 1.03 14.44
N ALA A 221 -9.97 1.66 15.49
CA ALA A 221 -11.37 2.09 15.54
C ALA A 221 -11.65 3.23 14.55
N TYR A 222 -10.75 4.23 14.47
CA TYR A 222 -10.80 5.26 13.44
C TYR A 222 -10.91 4.64 12.04
N LEU A 223 -9.98 3.75 11.71
CA LEU A 223 -9.90 3.15 10.37
C LEU A 223 -11.17 2.34 10.02
N ARG A 224 -11.76 1.63 11.02
CA ARG A 224 -13.03 0.94 10.82
C ARG A 224 -14.17 1.91 10.56
N SER A 225 -14.31 2.95 11.41
CA SER A 225 -15.38 3.94 11.27
C SER A 225 -15.29 4.67 9.93
N PHE A 226 -14.08 5.13 9.58
CA PHE A 226 -13.80 5.73 8.29
C PHE A 226 -14.19 4.81 7.13
N SER A 227 -13.75 3.55 7.13
CA SER A 227 -14.02 2.62 6.04
C SER A 227 -15.51 2.35 5.82
N VAL A 228 -16.29 2.24 6.91
CA VAL A 228 -17.74 1.99 6.83
C VAL A 228 -18.48 3.22 6.28
N ALA A 229 -18.08 4.43 6.67
CA ALA A 229 -18.67 5.66 6.15
C ALA A 229 -18.29 5.87 4.67
N PHE A 230 -16.99 5.81 4.38
CA PHE A 230 -16.43 6.02 3.04
C PHE A 230 -16.97 5.04 1.99
N ALA A 231 -17.32 3.81 2.38
CA ALA A 231 -17.93 2.84 1.47
C ALA A 231 -19.36 3.21 1.02
N LYS A 232 -19.98 4.24 1.63
CA LYS A 232 -21.33 4.73 1.30
C LYS A 232 -21.32 6.03 0.49
N GLU A 233 -20.18 6.68 0.40
CA GLU A 233 -19.94 7.87 -0.40
C GLU A 233 -19.70 7.51 -1.89
#